data_3a6e4cd3c18728406b4a5a60d26b2db9
#
_entry.id   3a6e4cd3c18728406b4a5a60d26b2db9
#
_cell.length_a   1.000
_cell.length_b   1.000
_cell.length_c   1.000
_cell.angle_alpha   90.00
_cell.angle_beta   90.00
_cell.angle_gamma   90.00
#
_symmetry.space_group_name_H-M   'P 1'
#
loop_
_entity.id
_entity.type
_entity.pdbx_description
1 polymer ?
#
loop_
_entity_poly.entity_id
_entity_poly.type
_entity_poly.pdbx_seq_one_letter_code
_entity_poly.pdbx_strand_id
1 'polypeptide(L)'
;MKDSRTDEIAFEAARLMESNRAESIGEAIRAAASALGYHDVDLPGHGRVRKHVQGLAMQALGSEGYARSVSDVWRVAERIMTVLAEAVPDAEPLLVGRAAQGLIDGGVTLHVRVYTEASIGDVAQTLVDFGYEEPGFETAATRFGRLDRLRLADEGIEVLLTRCPPNVVGRSSVDLFSGKPVSTATLAELRRKLA
;
A
#
# COMPACT_ATOMS: atom_id res chain seq x y z
N MET A 1 -24.40 -2.25 21.85
CA MET A 1 -24.84 -3.41 21.07
C MET A 1 -24.62 -3.30 19.55
N LYS A 2 -24.97 -2.19 18.88
CA LYS A 2 -24.67 -2.01 17.42
C LYS A 2 -23.18 -2.12 17.07
N ASP A 3 -22.30 -1.61 17.91
CA ASP A 3 -20.85 -1.57 17.67
C ASP A 3 -20.19 -2.97 17.79
N SER A 4 -20.72 -3.84 18.64
CA SER A 4 -20.22 -5.22 18.82
C SER A 4 -20.41 -6.07 17.54
N ARG A 5 -21.61 -6.08 16.94
CA ARG A 5 -21.88 -6.87 15.73
C ARG A 5 -21.09 -6.38 14.52
N THR A 6 -20.97 -5.05 14.38
CA THR A 6 -20.12 -4.46 13.34
C THR A 6 -18.64 -4.87 13.53
N ASP A 7 -18.18 -4.99 14.77
CA ASP A 7 -16.82 -5.43 15.06
C ASP A 7 -16.62 -6.95 14.83
N GLU A 8 -17.63 -7.76 15.15
CA GLU A 8 -17.64 -9.20 14.82
C GLU A 8 -17.54 -9.44 13.30
N ILE A 9 -18.31 -8.67 12.50
CA ILE A 9 -18.20 -8.72 11.04
C ILE A 9 -16.78 -8.32 10.60
N ALA A 10 -16.21 -7.27 11.20
CA ALA A 10 -14.87 -6.81 10.84
C ALA A 10 -13.80 -7.84 11.18
N PHE A 11 -13.91 -8.51 12.31
CA PHE A 11 -12.99 -9.56 12.73
C PHE A 11 -13.08 -10.80 11.82
N GLU A 12 -14.30 -11.27 11.53
CA GLU A 12 -14.49 -12.42 10.62
C GLU A 12 -14.04 -12.09 9.19
N ALA A 13 -14.31 -10.87 8.71
CA ALA A 13 -13.78 -10.40 7.43
C ALA A 13 -12.25 -10.41 7.40
N ALA A 14 -11.60 -10.03 8.50
CA ALA A 14 -10.15 -10.09 8.63
C ALA A 14 -9.62 -11.54 8.54
N ARG A 15 -10.30 -12.51 9.16
CA ARG A 15 -9.95 -13.93 9.06
C ARG A 15 -10.10 -14.47 7.64
N LEU A 16 -11.14 -14.05 6.92
CA LEU A 16 -11.34 -14.42 5.51
C LEU A 16 -10.21 -13.89 4.63
N MET A 17 -9.76 -12.65 4.88
CA MET A 17 -8.61 -12.06 4.18
C MET A 17 -7.31 -12.81 4.47
N GLU A 18 -7.04 -13.09 5.75
CA GLU A 18 -5.82 -13.80 6.17
C GLU A 18 -5.74 -15.22 5.58
N SER A 19 -6.89 -15.90 5.47
CA SER A 19 -6.99 -17.25 4.90
C SER A 19 -7.09 -17.27 3.36
N ASN A 20 -6.94 -16.15 2.68
CA ASN A 20 -7.11 -15.98 1.23
C ASN A 20 -8.48 -16.49 0.70
N ARG A 21 -9.53 -16.40 1.53
CA ARG A 21 -10.90 -16.78 1.15
C ARG A 21 -11.72 -15.63 0.58
N ALA A 22 -11.14 -14.45 0.49
CA ALA A 22 -11.72 -13.28 -0.14
C ALA A 22 -10.62 -12.49 -0.86
N GLU A 23 -10.92 -12.03 -2.06
CA GLU A 23 -9.98 -11.27 -2.89
C GLU A 23 -9.95 -9.78 -2.53
N SER A 24 -10.99 -9.30 -1.84
CA SER A 24 -11.10 -7.91 -1.45
C SER A 24 -11.75 -7.73 -0.08
N ILE A 25 -11.41 -6.64 0.61
CA ILE A 25 -12.02 -6.31 1.91
C ILE A 25 -13.55 -6.16 1.79
N GLY A 26 -14.03 -5.60 0.68
CA GLY A 26 -15.47 -5.45 0.46
C GLY A 26 -16.19 -6.78 0.31
N GLU A 27 -15.58 -7.74 -0.36
CA GLU A 27 -16.05 -9.11 -0.47
C GLU A 27 -16.02 -9.81 0.89
N ALA A 28 -14.89 -9.72 1.61
CA ALA A 28 -14.75 -10.30 2.93
C ALA A 28 -15.82 -9.79 3.91
N ILE A 29 -16.13 -8.49 3.90
CA ILE A 29 -17.17 -7.90 4.74
C ILE A 29 -18.54 -8.51 4.42
N ARG A 30 -18.90 -8.62 3.14
CA ARG A 30 -20.20 -9.20 2.73
C ARG A 30 -20.30 -10.68 3.09
N ALA A 31 -19.24 -11.44 2.83
CA ALA A 31 -19.16 -12.85 3.18
C ALA A 31 -19.27 -13.08 4.70
N ALA A 32 -18.55 -12.27 5.49
CA ALA A 32 -18.60 -12.32 6.95
C ALA A 32 -19.99 -11.98 7.49
N ALA A 33 -20.63 -10.93 7.01
CA ALA A 33 -21.97 -10.53 7.44
C ALA A 33 -23.00 -11.64 7.12
N SER A 34 -22.91 -12.25 5.93
CA SER A 34 -23.76 -13.38 5.54
C SER A 34 -23.54 -14.60 6.42
N ALA A 35 -22.29 -14.98 6.68
CA ALA A 35 -21.92 -16.13 7.51
C ALA A 35 -22.40 -15.99 8.96
N LEU A 36 -22.39 -14.77 9.50
CA LEU A 36 -22.86 -14.45 10.85
C LEU A 36 -24.39 -14.24 10.92
N GLY A 37 -25.10 -14.25 9.79
CA GLY A 37 -26.54 -14.00 9.72
C GLY A 37 -26.94 -12.55 10.02
N TYR A 38 -26.05 -11.59 9.84
CA TYR A 38 -26.28 -10.17 10.12
C TYR A 38 -26.72 -9.44 8.85
N HIS A 39 -28.03 -9.44 8.57
CA HIS A 39 -28.60 -8.83 7.36
C HIS A 39 -28.96 -7.35 7.55
N ASP A 40 -29.26 -6.93 8.78
CA ASP A 40 -29.73 -5.57 9.13
C ASP A 40 -28.75 -4.81 10.05
N VAL A 41 -27.45 -5.01 9.83
CA VAL A 41 -26.39 -4.35 10.61
C VAL A 41 -25.56 -3.44 9.73
N ASP A 42 -25.18 -2.29 10.25
CA ASP A 42 -24.25 -1.39 9.57
C ASP A 42 -22.92 -2.12 9.33
N LEU A 43 -22.50 -2.21 8.08
CA LEU A 43 -21.28 -2.89 7.70
C LEU A 43 -20.05 -2.09 8.18
N PRO A 44 -18.97 -2.78 8.61
CA PRO A 44 -17.75 -2.11 9.03
C PRO A 44 -17.06 -1.39 7.86
N GLY A 45 -16.45 -0.27 8.15
CA GLY A 45 -15.54 0.36 7.20
C GLY A 45 -14.24 -0.44 7.03
N HIS A 46 -13.61 -0.35 5.86
CA HIS A 46 -12.35 -1.05 5.54
C HIS A 46 -11.24 -0.84 6.60
N GLY A 47 -11.17 0.36 7.20
CA GLY A 47 -10.19 0.63 8.25
C GLY A 47 -10.34 -0.23 9.50
N ARG A 48 -11.56 -0.61 9.86
CA ARG A 48 -11.84 -1.50 11.00
C ARG A 48 -11.36 -2.92 10.71
N VAL A 49 -11.65 -3.45 9.51
CA VAL A 49 -11.18 -4.76 9.06
C VAL A 49 -9.65 -4.81 9.08
N ARG A 50 -8.99 -3.80 8.51
CA ARG A 50 -7.52 -3.72 8.48
C ARG A 50 -6.87 -3.70 9.86
N LYS A 51 -7.51 -3.11 10.88
CA LYS A 51 -7.02 -3.18 12.27
C LYS A 51 -7.02 -4.61 12.80
N HIS A 52 -8.06 -5.40 12.48
CA HIS A 52 -8.12 -6.80 12.87
C HIS A 52 -7.10 -7.64 12.10
N VAL A 53 -6.93 -7.44 10.78
CA VAL A 53 -5.88 -8.12 9.99
C VAL A 53 -4.50 -7.86 10.58
N GLN A 54 -4.19 -6.60 10.92
CA GLN A 54 -2.93 -6.25 11.59
C GLN A 54 -2.79 -6.94 12.95
N GLY A 55 -3.86 -6.97 13.74
CA GLY A 55 -3.86 -7.66 15.05
C GLY A 55 -3.59 -9.16 14.89
N LEU A 56 -4.21 -9.83 13.92
CA LEU A 56 -3.97 -11.23 13.60
C LEU A 56 -2.53 -11.47 13.15
N ALA A 57 -1.99 -10.63 12.26
CA ALA A 57 -0.60 -10.71 11.83
C ALA A 57 0.38 -10.56 13.01
N MET A 58 0.14 -9.59 13.90
CA MET A 58 0.95 -9.41 15.12
C MET A 58 0.85 -10.62 16.05
N GLN A 59 -0.34 -11.23 16.18
CA GLN A 59 -0.54 -12.42 17.00
C GLN A 59 0.18 -13.64 16.41
N ALA A 60 0.12 -13.82 15.09
CA ALA A 60 0.75 -14.95 14.40
C ALA A 60 2.27 -14.86 14.40
N LEU A 61 2.83 -13.68 14.15
CA LEU A 61 4.26 -13.45 14.02
C LEU A 61 4.97 -13.12 15.35
N GLY A 62 4.22 -12.72 16.35
CA GLY A 62 4.76 -12.08 17.54
C GLY A 62 5.31 -10.69 17.24
N SER A 63 5.67 -9.92 18.27
CA SER A 63 6.15 -8.53 18.12
C SER A 63 7.43 -8.43 17.30
N GLU A 64 8.40 -9.31 17.54
CA GLU A 64 9.67 -9.33 16.82
C GLU A 64 9.51 -9.77 15.37
N GLY A 65 8.70 -10.80 15.10
CA GLY A 65 8.40 -11.26 13.76
C GLY A 65 7.69 -10.18 12.93
N TYR A 66 6.72 -9.51 13.54
CA TYR A 66 6.03 -8.39 12.90
C TYR A 66 6.98 -7.24 12.59
N ALA A 67 7.85 -6.85 13.54
CA ALA A 67 8.85 -5.80 13.33
C ALA A 67 9.84 -6.17 12.21
N ARG A 68 10.28 -7.42 12.11
CA ARG A 68 11.11 -7.90 11.00
C ARG A 68 10.39 -7.78 9.67
N SER A 69 9.16 -8.24 9.57
CA SER A 69 8.35 -8.12 8.34
C SER A 69 8.15 -6.67 7.92
N VAL A 70 7.96 -5.74 8.86
CA VAL A 70 7.92 -4.30 8.57
C VAL A 70 9.26 -3.80 8.00
N SER A 71 10.37 -4.23 8.60
CA SER A 71 11.72 -3.86 8.13
C SER A 71 12.00 -4.40 6.73
N ASP A 72 11.56 -5.62 6.40
CA ASP A 72 11.73 -6.21 5.06
C ASP A 72 10.94 -5.41 4.01
N VAL A 73 9.69 -5.06 4.32
CA VAL A 73 8.87 -4.18 3.47
C VAL A 73 9.53 -2.82 3.25
N TRP A 74 10.11 -2.22 4.30
CA TRP A 74 10.82 -0.95 4.17
C TRP A 74 12.13 -1.05 3.39
N ARG A 75 12.86 -2.18 3.46
CA ARG A 75 14.06 -2.41 2.63
C ARG A 75 13.72 -2.47 1.15
N VAL A 76 12.62 -3.15 0.78
CA VAL A 76 12.13 -3.15 -0.61
C VAL A 76 11.79 -1.72 -1.06
N ALA A 77 11.05 -0.97 -0.25
CA ALA A 77 10.73 0.42 -0.57
C ALA A 77 11.98 1.30 -0.69
N GLU A 78 12.93 1.17 0.24
CA GLU A 78 14.18 1.92 0.25
C GLU A 78 15.01 1.64 -1.01
N ARG A 79 15.15 0.39 -1.41
CA ARG A 79 15.90 -0.04 -2.59
C ARG A 79 15.33 0.58 -3.88
N ILE A 80 14.01 0.44 -4.11
CA ILE A 80 13.33 1.01 -5.28
C ILE A 80 13.43 2.55 -5.27
N MET A 81 13.16 3.17 -4.13
CA MET A 81 13.25 4.64 -4.01
C MET A 81 14.67 5.16 -4.20
N THR A 82 15.69 4.40 -3.84
CA THR A 82 17.09 4.75 -4.09
C THR A 82 17.39 4.76 -5.59
N VAL A 83 17.01 3.69 -6.31
CA VAL A 83 17.17 3.62 -7.77
C VAL A 83 16.48 4.79 -8.45
N LEU A 84 15.24 5.08 -8.06
CA LEU A 84 14.50 6.21 -8.64
C LEU A 84 15.17 7.55 -8.37
N ALA A 85 15.62 7.79 -7.14
CA ALA A 85 16.24 9.06 -6.76
C ALA A 85 17.62 9.28 -7.39
N GLU A 86 18.37 8.22 -7.66
CA GLU A 86 19.73 8.30 -8.18
C GLU A 86 19.80 8.27 -9.73
N ALA A 87 18.86 7.56 -10.38
CA ALA A 87 18.96 7.29 -11.81
C ALA A 87 17.85 7.95 -12.66
N VAL A 88 16.75 8.38 -12.07
CA VAL A 88 15.70 9.13 -12.80
C VAL A 88 15.91 10.62 -12.59
N PRO A 89 16.01 11.43 -13.66
CA PRO A 89 16.20 12.88 -13.54
C PRO A 89 15.14 13.55 -12.67
N ASP A 90 15.56 14.38 -11.75
CA ASP A 90 14.72 15.18 -10.85
C ASP A 90 13.68 14.38 -10.07
N ALA A 91 13.89 13.06 -9.88
CA ALA A 91 12.93 12.23 -9.20
C ALA A 91 12.96 12.43 -7.68
N GLU A 92 11.79 12.71 -7.14
CA GLU A 92 11.54 12.71 -5.70
C GLU A 92 10.58 11.57 -5.35
N PRO A 93 11.08 10.36 -5.00
CA PRO A 93 10.23 9.24 -4.60
C PRO A 93 9.69 9.44 -3.19
N LEU A 94 8.46 8.98 -2.97
CA LEU A 94 7.75 9.10 -1.70
C LEU A 94 6.94 7.82 -1.46
N LEU A 95 7.25 7.10 -0.40
CA LEU A 95 6.40 5.99 0.07
C LEU A 95 5.14 6.56 0.68
N VAL A 96 3.97 6.01 0.31
CA VAL A 96 2.68 6.50 0.81
C VAL A 96 1.83 5.39 1.39
N GLY A 97 0.90 5.77 2.26
CA GLY A 97 -0.09 4.89 2.84
C GLY A 97 0.39 4.16 4.10
N ARG A 98 -0.16 2.98 4.32
CA ARG A 98 0.04 2.22 5.55
C ARG A 98 1.49 1.77 5.75
N ALA A 99 2.15 1.32 4.68
CA ALA A 99 3.55 0.93 4.72
C ALA A 99 4.46 2.06 5.22
N ALA A 100 4.16 3.33 4.88
CA ALA A 100 4.89 4.49 5.40
C ALA A 100 4.82 4.62 6.94
N GLN A 101 3.77 4.07 7.57
CA GLN A 101 3.61 3.99 9.03
C GLN A 101 4.21 2.72 9.66
N GLY A 102 4.64 1.75 8.86
CA GLY A 102 5.01 0.42 9.36
C GLY A 102 3.80 -0.46 9.68
N LEU A 103 2.69 -0.23 9.00
CA LEU A 103 1.49 -1.04 9.16
C LEU A 103 1.38 -1.99 7.96
N ILE A 104 1.61 -3.27 8.22
CA ILE A 104 1.46 -4.35 7.25
C ILE A 104 0.22 -5.18 7.60
N ASP A 105 -0.54 -5.57 6.60
CA ASP A 105 -1.79 -6.32 6.73
C ASP A 105 -1.82 -7.46 5.69
N GLY A 106 -1.08 -8.53 5.97
CA GLY A 106 -1.19 -9.84 5.29
C GLY A 106 -0.92 -9.91 3.77
N GLY A 107 -1.10 -8.84 3.04
CA GLY A 107 -0.79 -8.69 1.61
C GLY A 107 -0.35 -7.27 1.37
N VAL A 108 0.96 -7.00 1.46
CA VAL A 108 1.46 -5.63 1.37
C VAL A 108 1.66 -5.25 -0.09
N THR A 109 0.83 -4.34 -0.57
CA THR A 109 1.16 -3.58 -1.78
C THR A 109 1.83 -2.26 -1.35
N LEU A 110 3.06 -2.06 -1.78
CA LEU A 110 3.76 -0.79 -1.61
C LEU A 110 3.26 0.24 -2.61
N HIS A 111 2.85 1.40 -2.11
CA HIS A 111 2.49 2.53 -2.97
C HIS A 111 3.61 3.55 -2.93
N VAL A 112 4.31 3.71 -4.05
CA VAL A 112 5.36 4.72 -4.22
C VAL A 112 4.86 5.77 -5.21
N ARG A 113 4.96 7.05 -4.85
CA ARG A 113 4.82 8.15 -5.79
C ARG A 113 6.20 8.58 -6.23
N VAL A 114 6.37 8.85 -7.50
CA VAL A 114 7.58 9.48 -8.02
C VAL A 114 7.21 10.80 -8.67
N TYR A 115 7.69 11.89 -8.09
CA TYR A 115 7.55 13.23 -8.63
C TYR A 115 8.70 13.47 -9.58
N THR A 116 8.43 13.55 -10.88
CA THR A 116 9.44 13.75 -11.94
C THR A 116 8.77 14.20 -13.24
N GLU A 117 9.48 14.96 -14.06
CA GLU A 117 9.08 15.27 -15.44
C GLU A 117 9.44 14.15 -16.43
N ALA A 118 10.31 13.20 -16.05
CA ALA A 118 10.62 12.04 -16.88
C ALA A 118 9.36 11.26 -17.25
N SER A 119 9.33 10.64 -18.44
CA SER A 119 8.19 9.83 -18.86
C SER A 119 8.08 8.55 -18.02
N ILE A 120 6.88 7.95 -17.98
CA ILE A 120 6.70 6.66 -17.29
C ILE A 120 7.51 5.54 -17.97
N GLY A 121 7.77 5.66 -19.27
CA GLY A 121 8.64 4.74 -20.02
C GLY A 121 10.10 4.84 -19.58
N ASP A 122 10.62 6.06 -19.37
CA ASP A 122 11.99 6.27 -18.88
C ASP A 122 12.14 5.73 -17.45
N VAL A 123 11.14 5.93 -16.61
CA VAL A 123 11.10 5.35 -15.26
C VAL A 123 11.12 3.83 -15.30
N ALA A 124 10.31 3.22 -16.18
CA ALA A 124 10.28 1.77 -16.36
C ALA A 124 11.62 1.23 -16.86
N GLN A 125 12.21 1.88 -17.88
CA GLN A 125 13.51 1.49 -18.42
C GLN A 125 14.61 1.57 -17.37
N THR A 126 14.62 2.64 -16.57
CA THR A 126 15.56 2.76 -15.44
C THR A 126 15.46 1.57 -14.48
N LEU A 127 14.26 1.15 -14.11
CA LEU A 127 14.07 -0.01 -13.24
C LEU A 127 14.62 -1.30 -13.88
N VAL A 128 14.35 -1.52 -15.18
CA VAL A 128 14.88 -2.67 -15.92
C VAL A 128 16.42 -2.65 -15.98
N ASP A 129 17.02 -1.50 -16.22
CA ASP A 129 18.48 -1.34 -16.28
C ASP A 129 19.14 -1.64 -14.91
N PHE A 130 18.41 -1.48 -13.82
CA PHE A 130 18.84 -1.86 -12.46
C PHE A 130 18.45 -3.28 -12.06
N GLY A 131 17.94 -4.09 -13.00
CA GLY A 131 17.72 -5.52 -12.81
C GLY A 131 16.33 -5.92 -12.30
N TYR A 132 15.37 -4.99 -12.27
CA TYR A 132 13.97 -5.34 -12.03
C TYR A 132 13.36 -6.02 -13.27
N GLU A 133 12.39 -6.89 -13.03
CA GLU A 133 11.58 -7.43 -14.14
C GLU A 133 10.81 -6.29 -14.82
N GLU A 134 10.48 -6.48 -16.11
CA GLU A 134 9.74 -5.49 -16.88
C GLU A 134 8.41 -5.14 -16.20
N PRO A 135 8.21 -3.88 -15.78
CA PRO A 135 7.01 -3.48 -15.07
C PRO A 135 5.77 -3.49 -15.96
N GLY A 136 4.64 -3.89 -15.40
CA GLY A 136 3.33 -3.73 -16.05
C GLY A 136 2.90 -2.26 -16.04
N PHE A 137 2.40 -1.77 -17.20
CA PHE A 137 1.90 -0.41 -17.34
C PHE A 137 0.40 -0.33 -17.04
N GLU A 138 0.03 0.63 -16.23
CA GLU A 138 -1.36 0.92 -15.87
C GLU A 138 -1.64 2.42 -15.92
N THR A 139 -2.92 2.78 -15.89
CA THR A 139 -3.34 4.16 -15.59
C THR A 139 -4.34 4.17 -14.45
N ALA A 140 -4.26 5.17 -13.59
CA ALA A 140 -5.21 5.38 -12.51
C ALA A 140 -5.97 6.68 -12.70
N ALA A 141 -7.31 6.62 -12.62
CA ALA A 141 -8.14 7.81 -12.57
C ALA A 141 -8.05 8.42 -11.16
N THR A 142 -7.55 9.64 -11.08
CA THR A 142 -7.36 10.35 -9.81
C THR A 142 -8.09 11.69 -9.85
N ARG A 143 -8.12 12.41 -8.73
CA ARG A 143 -8.65 13.78 -8.68
C ARG A 143 -7.81 14.80 -9.47
N PHE A 144 -6.60 14.44 -9.88
CA PHE A 144 -5.70 15.23 -10.71
C PHE A 144 -5.72 14.80 -12.19
N GLY A 145 -6.70 13.97 -12.58
CA GLY A 145 -6.78 13.36 -13.90
C GLY A 145 -6.24 11.92 -13.91
N ARG A 146 -5.93 11.43 -15.10
CA ARG A 146 -5.32 10.10 -15.28
C ARG A 146 -3.82 10.21 -15.05
N LEU A 147 -3.31 9.41 -14.16
CA LEU A 147 -1.88 9.29 -13.87
C LEU A 147 -1.37 7.92 -14.29
N ASP A 148 -0.15 7.91 -14.85
CA ASP A 148 0.52 6.69 -15.24
C ASP A 148 1.07 5.96 -14.03
N ARG A 149 1.02 4.63 -14.07
CA ARG A 149 1.49 3.74 -13.00
C ARG A 149 2.27 2.58 -13.58
N LEU A 150 3.24 2.12 -12.78
CA LEU A 150 3.91 0.84 -12.99
C LEU A 150 3.53 -0.13 -11.89
N ARG A 151 3.32 -1.37 -12.28
CA ARG A 151 3.17 -2.51 -11.37
C ARG A 151 4.40 -3.39 -11.50
N LEU A 152 5.08 -3.64 -10.41
CA LEU A 152 6.21 -4.57 -10.34
C LEU A 152 6.18 -5.35 -9.03
N ALA A 153 7.01 -6.37 -8.93
CA ALA A 153 7.22 -7.12 -7.69
C ALA A 153 8.70 -7.15 -7.35
N ASP A 154 9.03 -7.05 -6.07
CA ASP A 154 10.37 -7.23 -5.56
C ASP A 154 10.31 -8.05 -4.26
N GLU A 155 11.07 -9.15 -4.19
CA GLU A 155 11.04 -10.12 -3.09
C GLU A 155 9.63 -10.60 -2.71
N GLY A 156 8.74 -10.75 -3.72
CA GLY A 156 7.36 -11.18 -3.52
C GLY A 156 6.43 -10.08 -3.00
N ILE A 157 6.91 -8.85 -2.85
CA ILE A 157 6.12 -7.68 -2.46
C ILE A 157 5.69 -6.93 -3.72
N GLU A 158 4.39 -6.76 -3.90
CA GLU A 158 3.85 -5.96 -4.99
C GLU A 158 4.14 -4.47 -4.76
N VAL A 159 4.59 -3.78 -5.81
CA VAL A 159 4.84 -2.34 -5.78
C VAL A 159 4.04 -1.66 -6.87
N LEU A 160 3.25 -0.68 -6.48
CA LEU A 160 2.53 0.21 -7.37
C LEU A 160 3.20 1.59 -7.34
N LEU A 161 3.94 1.89 -8.40
CA LEU A 161 4.61 3.16 -8.58
C LEU A 161 3.73 4.10 -9.40
N THR A 162 3.35 5.25 -8.85
CA THR A 162 2.54 6.25 -9.55
C THR A 162 3.42 7.44 -9.92
N ARG A 163 3.53 7.73 -11.22
CA ARG A 163 4.18 8.96 -11.68
C ARG A 163 3.31 10.17 -11.39
N CYS A 164 3.89 11.17 -10.77
CA CYS A 164 3.25 12.42 -10.40
C CYS A 164 4.01 13.58 -11.06
N PRO A 165 3.61 14.05 -12.26
CA PRO A 165 4.24 15.23 -12.86
C PRO A 165 4.10 16.44 -11.92
N PRO A 166 5.21 17.12 -11.56
CA PRO A 166 5.20 18.22 -10.57
C PRO A 166 4.29 19.38 -10.92
N ASN A 167 4.10 19.64 -12.23
CA ASN A 167 3.20 20.65 -12.75
C ASN A 167 1.70 20.29 -12.66
N VAL A 168 1.37 19.01 -12.45
CA VAL A 168 0.01 18.48 -12.35
C VAL A 168 -0.33 18.11 -10.91
N VAL A 169 0.60 17.41 -10.25
CA VAL A 169 0.43 16.94 -8.88
C VAL A 169 1.52 17.55 -8.00
N GLY A 170 1.18 18.60 -7.29
CA GLY A 170 2.10 19.15 -6.29
C GLY A 170 2.43 18.12 -5.21
N ARG A 171 3.66 18.16 -4.67
CA ARG A 171 4.07 17.29 -3.56
C ARG A 171 3.13 17.48 -2.37
N SER A 172 2.42 16.43 -2.02
CA SER A 172 1.39 16.52 -0.99
C SER A 172 1.22 15.21 -0.22
N SER A 173 0.83 15.32 1.03
CA SER A 173 0.45 14.20 1.90
C SER A 173 -1.05 13.89 1.83
N VAL A 174 -1.69 14.12 0.67
CA VAL A 174 -3.09 13.74 0.45
C VAL A 174 -3.19 12.53 -0.48
N ASP A 175 -4.21 11.75 -0.28
CA ASP A 175 -4.55 10.62 -1.15
C ASP A 175 -5.01 11.13 -2.53
N LEU A 176 -4.45 10.55 -3.59
CA LEU A 176 -4.71 10.98 -4.98
C LEU A 176 -6.15 10.75 -5.43
N PHE A 177 -6.87 9.84 -4.77
CA PHE A 177 -8.24 9.49 -5.12
C PHE A 177 -9.25 10.22 -4.25
N SER A 178 -9.12 10.08 -2.93
CA SER A 178 -10.08 10.63 -1.96
C SER A 178 -9.76 12.06 -1.53
N GLY A 179 -8.53 12.53 -1.71
CA GLY A 179 -8.05 13.83 -1.20
C GLY A 179 -7.90 13.90 0.32
N LYS A 180 -8.08 12.79 1.02
CA LYS A 180 -7.87 12.73 2.48
C LYS A 180 -6.38 12.70 2.81
N PRO A 181 -5.97 13.15 4.01
CA PRO A 181 -4.59 12.99 4.46
C PRO A 181 -4.13 11.53 4.38
N VAL A 182 -2.92 11.31 3.91
CA VAL A 182 -2.28 9.99 3.84
C VAL A 182 -0.87 10.10 4.43
N SER A 183 -0.46 9.06 5.13
CA SER A 183 0.90 9.00 5.66
C SER A 183 1.91 8.85 4.55
N THR A 184 3.04 9.49 4.71
CA THR A 184 4.14 9.48 3.75
C THR A 184 5.45 9.23 4.47
N ALA A 185 6.43 8.68 3.74
CA ALA A 185 7.81 8.59 4.19
C ALA A 185 8.75 8.87 3.01
N THR A 186 9.67 9.79 3.21
CA THR A 186 10.77 10.08 2.28
C THR A 186 11.85 8.99 2.38
N LEU A 187 12.73 8.91 1.38
CA LEU A 187 13.88 8.01 1.41
C LEU A 187 14.74 8.22 2.67
N ALA A 188 14.99 9.47 3.05
CA ALA A 188 15.76 9.79 4.26
C ALA A 188 15.06 9.33 5.56
N GLU A 189 13.73 9.40 5.61
CA GLU A 189 12.96 8.89 6.75
C GLU A 189 12.96 7.37 6.81
N LEU A 190 12.87 6.68 5.66
CA LEU A 190 12.99 5.21 5.62
C LEU A 190 14.37 4.75 6.09
N ARG A 191 15.44 5.38 5.62
CA ARG A 191 16.81 5.06 6.05
C ARG A 191 17.00 5.23 7.55
N ARG A 192 16.40 6.26 8.16
CA ARG A 192 16.43 6.46 9.62
C ARG A 192 15.63 5.40 10.39
N LYS A 193 14.57 4.86 9.80
CA LYS A 193 13.77 3.79 10.42
C LYS A 193 14.44 2.41 10.32
N LEU A 194 15.32 2.23 9.33
CA LEU A 194 16.07 1.00 9.08
C LEU A 194 17.42 0.95 9.81
N ALA A 195 17.93 2.10 10.27
CA ALA A 195 19.15 2.21 11.06
C ALA A 195 18.94 1.74 12.51
#